data_9206b4bb0e813e182bdd6ffe4618b377
#
_entry.id   9206b4bb0e813e182bdd6ffe4618b377
#
_cell.length_a   1.000
_cell.length_b   1.000
_cell.length_c   1.000
_cell.angle_alpha   90.00
_cell.angle_beta   90.00
_cell.angle_gamma   90.00
#
_symmetry.space_group_name_H-M   'P 1'
#
loop_
_entity.id
_entity.type
_entity.pdbx_description
1 polymer ?
#
loop_
_entity_poly.entity_id
_entity_poly.type
_entity_poly.pdbx_seq_one_letter_code
_entity_poly.pdbx_strand_id
1 'polypeptide(L)'
;NHKSGLFVNGGYTRNNHGGWQGDLTGREKRWHPKDQALMNGMFGFQNRNMNVWYRLDFLDEKIFGPNNGSELQPEKVSDKDFLTKRYTHQLQSDWKLDNRLDVHAALSYQDYKRRTRTTESDLSTGEKWLSSAEASQDITQYKAWIARATVAWNIAPEFSVQPGVEYQWTQGEGGRIDGTPKVSDLAFFLSAEYKPWEWLSLRPGVRTFIVADYDAPIAIPSVLTKFKLTKHMDLRLSYAYGFRSPTLQELYFSFHNDNHDIDGNPDLKAEYSHNITGSVAYRVLHSEKIHLTTTLSGFYNDFRDKISLAQNVDIPNYNTYYNIDR
;
A
#
# COMPACT_ATOMS: atom_id res chain seq x y z
N ASN A 1 35.55 -10.18 1.00
CA ASN A 1 35.37 -11.55 0.50
C ASN A 1 33.87 -11.78 0.32
N HIS A 2 33.35 -11.50 -0.90
CA HIS A 2 32.00 -11.91 -1.24
C HIS A 2 31.98 -13.43 -1.48
N LYS A 3 31.37 -14.18 -0.56
CA LYS A 3 31.12 -15.60 -0.76
C LYS A 3 30.01 -15.75 -1.78
N SER A 4 30.25 -16.44 -2.86
CA SER A 4 29.21 -16.87 -3.81
C SER A 4 28.49 -18.07 -3.23
N GLY A 5 27.19 -18.16 -3.40
CA GLY A 5 26.45 -19.35 -2.96
C GLY A 5 24.95 -19.21 -3.02
N LEU A 6 24.31 -20.34 -2.80
CA LEU A 6 22.90 -20.44 -2.55
C LEU A 6 22.61 -20.07 -1.09
N PHE A 7 21.47 -19.43 -0.87
CA PHE A 7 20.96 -19.18 0.47
C PHE A 7 19.48 -19.53 0.55
N VAL A 8 19.08 -20.01 1.73
CA VAL A 8 17.70 -20.35 2.04
C VAL A 8 17.37 -19.76 3.40
N ASN A 9 16.19 -19.19 3.51
CA ASN A 9 15.64 -18.68 4.76
C ASN A 9 14.18 -19.08 4.84
N GLY A 10 13.68 -19.34 6.04
CA GLY A 10 12.28 -19.63 6.28
C GLY A 10 11.86 -19.21 7.67
N GLY A 11 10.59 -18.89 7.83
CA GLY A 11 10.04 -18.47 9.10
C GLY A 11 8.59 -18.90 9.25
N TYR A 12 8.20 -19.15 10.50
CA TYR A 12 6.83 -19.37 10.92
C TYR A 12 6.55 -18.54 12.16
N THR A 13 5.42 -17.84 12.13
CA THR A 13 4.93 -17.09 13.29
C THR A 13 3.46 -17.39 13.49
N ARG A 14 3.04 -17.66 14.71
CA ARG A 14 1.64 -17.75 15.09
C ARG A 14 1.32 -16.69 16.12
N ASN A 15 0.31 -15.89 15.82
CA ASN A 15 -0.25 -14.90 16.73
C ASN A 15 -1.66 -15.35 17.11
N ASN A 16 -1.89 -15.57 18.39
CA ASN A 16 -3.20 -15.93 18.92
C ASN A 16 -3.48 -15.04 20.13
N HIS A 17 -4.57 -14.30 20.09
CA HIS A 17 -5.02 -13.51 21.23
C HIS A 17 -6.55 -13.50 21.33
N GLY A 18 -7.06 -13.52 22.58
CA GLY A 18 -8.49 -13.57 22.89
C GLY A 18 -9.25 -12.26 22.69
N GLY A 19 -8.59 -11.25 22.14
CA GLY A 19 -9.13 -9.90 21.97
C GLY A 19 -9.13 -9.11 23.28
N TRP A 20 -9.61 -7.87 23.20
CA TRP A 20 -9.72 -6.97 24.32
C TRP A 20 -11.08 -6.26 24.30
N GLN A 21 -11.78 -6.28 25.44
CA GLN A 21 -13.15 -5.77 25.53
C GLN A 21 -13.17 -4.24 25.60
N GLY A 22 -12.19 -3.63 26.29
CA GLY A 22 -12.19 -2.19 26.53
C GLY A 22 -13.33 -1.76 27.44
N ASP A 23 -13.99 -0.70 27.01
CA ASP A 23 -15.18 -0.11 27.64
C ASP A 23 -16.52 -0.69 27.13
N LEU A 24 -16.48 -1.65 26.22
CA LEU A 24 -17.67 -2.31 25.69
C LEU A 24 -18.26 -3.29 26.69
N THR A 25 -19.55 -3.51 26.62
CA THR A 25 -20.29 -4.44 27.49
C THR A 25 -20.70 -5.70 26.75
N GLY A 26 -21.01 -6.75 27.49
CA GLY A 26 -21.49 -8.00 26.91
C GLY A 26 -20.42 -8.79 26.17
N ARG A 27 -20.74 -9.25 24.97
CA ARG A 27 -19.89 -10.13 24.14
C ARG A 27 -18.94 -9.36 23.20
N GLU A 28 -19.29 -8.13 22.86
CA GLU A 28 -18.52 -7.32 21.95
C GLU A 28 -17.09 -7.07 22.45
N LYS A 29 -16.18 -6.92 21.50
CA LYS A 29 -14.76 -6.66 21.77
C LYS A 29 -14.31 -5.45 20.95
N ARG A 30 -13.61 -4.53 21.60
CA ARG A 30 -12.97 -3.40 20.91
C ARG A 30 -11.83 -3.88 19.99
N TRP A 31 -11.09 -4.88 20.45
CA TRP A 31 -10.16 -5.64 19.60
C TRP A 31 -10.65 -7.07 19.53
N HIS A 32 -10.96 -7.50 18.32
CA HIS A 32 -11.50 -8.82 18.09
C HIS A 32 -10.47 -9.93 18.36
N PRO A 33 -10.90 -11.08 18.90
CA PRO A 33 -10.08 -12.28 18.96
C PRO A 33 -9.52 -12.63 17.58
N LYS A 34 -8.23 -12.98 17.54
CA LYS A 34 -7.53 -13.28 16.30
C LYS A 34 -6.63 -14.49 16.45
N ASP A 35 -6.69 -15.41 15.49
CA ASP A 35 -5.73 -16.49 15.28
C ASP A 35 -5.11 -16.30 13.88
N GLN A 36 -3.79 -16.19 13.83
CA GLN A 36 -3.06 -15.85 12.61
C GLN A 36 -1.81 -16.71 12.51
N ALA A 37 -1.65 -17.41 11.41
CA ALA A 37 -0.43 -18.11 11.02
C ALA A 37 0.22 -17.38 9.84
N LEU A 38 1.50 -17.07 9.99
CA LEU A 38 2.36 -16.45 8.99
C LEU A 38 3.49 -17.42 8.67
N MET A 39 3.65 -17.75 7.41
CA MET A 39 4.75 -18.59 6.93
C MET A 39 5.49 -17.84 5.82
N ASN A 40 6.80 -17.96 5.79
CA ASN A 40 7.58 -17.47 4.67
C ASN A 40 8.71 -18.44 4.34
N GLY A 41 9.05 -18.48 3.07
CA GLY A 41 10.20 -19.20 2.55
C GLY A 41 10.88 -18.33 1.50
N MET A 42 12.20 -18.28 1.56
CA MET A 42 13.01 -17.55 0.58
C MET A 42 14.19 -18.43 0.19
N PHE A 43 14.48 -18.49 -1.09
CA PHE A 43 15.70 -19.08 -1.60
C PHE A 43 16.28 -18.17 -2.67
N GLY A 44 17.59 -18.19 -2.79
CA GLY A 44 18.25 -17.33 -3.76
C GLY A 44 19.69 -17.73 -3.98
N PHE A 45 20.28 -17.05 -4.94
CA PHE A 45 21.68 -17.16 -5.29
C PHE A 45 22.32 -15.78 -5.29
N GLN A 46 23.48 -15.68 -4.71
CA GLN A 46 24.26 -14.46 -4.66
C GLN A 46 25.72 -14.75 -5.07
N ASN A 47 26.26 -13.89 -5.89
CA ASN A 47 27.69 -13.80 -6.17
C ASN A 47 28.15 -12.32 -6.20
N ARG A 48 29.35 -12.07 -6.72
CA ARG A 48 29.91 -10.70 -6.76
C ARG A 48 29.05 -9.73 -7.62
N ASN A 49 28.43 -10.23 -8.69
CA ASN A 49 27.79 -9.43 -9.71
C ASN A 49 26.29 -9.63 -9.81
N MET A 50 25.75 -10.59 -9.06
CA MET A 50 24.33 -10.95 -9.16
C MET A 50 23.79 -11.36 -7.80
N ASN A 51 22.58 -10.89 -7.50
CA ASN A 51 21.77 -11.37 -6.39
C ASN A 51 20.35 -11.63 -6.92
N VAL A 52 19.93 -12.88 -6.90
CA VAL A 52 18.58 -13.27 -7.35
C VAL A 52 17.94 -14.08 -6.25
N TRP A 53 16.73 -13.72 -5.88
CA TRP A 53 15.99 -14.47 -4.88
C TRP A 53 14.49 -14.49 -5.18
N TYR A 54 13.88 -15.57 -4.75
CA TYR A 54 12.44 -15.74 -4.72
C TYR A 54 11.98 -15.94 -3.28
N ARG A 55 10.86 -15.30 -2.94
CA ARG A 55 10.20 -15.41 -1.64
C ARG A 55 8.72 -15.69 -1.81
N LEU A 56 8.21 -16.60 -0.99
CA LEU A 56 6.79 -16.87 -0.82
C LEU A 56 6.42 -16.52 0.62
N ASP A 57 5.42 -15.67 0.78
CA ASP A 57 4.76 -15.38 2.06
C ASP A 57 3.34 -15.94 2.01
N PHE A 58 2.93 -16.62 3.07
CA PHE A 58 1.58 -17.14 3.27
C PHE A 58 1.02 -16.63 4.58
N LEU A 59 -0.23 -16.15 4.54
CA LEU A 59 -1.02 -15.76 5.68
C LEU A 59 -2.30 -16.60 5.72
N ASP A 60 -2.59 -17.20 6.88
CA ASP A 60 -3.90 -17.75 7.23
C ASP A 60 -4.38 -17.10 8.52
N GLU A 61 -5.51 -16.39 8.45
CA GLU A 61 -5.99 -15.57 9.54
C GLU A 61 -7.49 -15.80 9.76
N LYS A 62 -7.86 -15.97 11.02
CA LYS A 62 -9.24 -15.92 11.49
C LYS A 62 -9.38 -14.77 12.49
N ILE A 63 -10.30 -13.85 12.23
CA ILE A 63 -10.74 -12.83 13.18
C ILE A 63 -12.19 -13.14 13.54
N PHE A 64 -12.50 -13.21 14.83
CA PHE A 64 -13.85 -13.45 15.33
C PHE A 64 -14.45 -12.15 15.85
N GLY A 65 -15.55 -11.70 15.26
CA GLY A 65 -16.31 -10.51 15.65
C GLY A 65 -17.58 -10.94 16.40
N PRO A 66 -17.54 -11.09 17.72
CA PRO A 66 -18.73 -11.35 18.51
C PRO A 66 -19.63 -10.11 18.54
N ASN A 67 -20.94 -10.34 18.52
CA ASN A 67 -21.93 -9.28 18.59
C ASN A 67 -22.84 -9.50 19.82
N ASN A 68 -23.39 -8.45 20.39
CA ASN A 68 -24.49 -8.49 21.34
C ASN A 68 -25.80 -8.69 20.58
N GLY A 69 -26.78 -9.34 21.19
CA GLY A 69 -28.16 -9.33 20.68
C GLY A 69 -28.75 -7.91 20.74
N SER A 70 -29.88 -7.72 20.08
CA SER A 70 -30.63 -6.47 20.22
C SER A 70 -31.22 -6.32 21.63
N GLU A 71 -31.58 -5.09 22.02
CA GLU A 71 -32.24 -4.87 23.32
C GLU A 71 -33.55 -5.66 23.48
N LEU A 72 -34.25 -5.94 22.37
CA LEU A 72 -35.49 -6.70 22.35
C LEU A 72 -35.28 -8.22 22.35
N GLN A 73 -34.13 -8.69 21.85
CA GLN A 73 -33.79 -10.11 21.72
C GLN A 73 -32.30 -10.32 22.05
N PRO A 74 -31.92 -10.15 23.32
CA PRO A 74 -30.52 -10.23 23.72
C PRO A 74 -29.92 -11.65 23.56
N GLU A 75 -30.76 -12.68 23.52
CA GLU A 75 -30.38 -14.07 23.28
C GLU A 75 -30.05 -14.36 21.81
N LYS A 76 -30.54 -13.56 20.84
CA LYS A 76 -30.25 -13.73 19.41
C LYS A 76 -29.10 -12.87 19.00
N VAL A 77 -28.00 -13.52 18.63
CA VAL A 77 -26.74 -12.86 18.30
C VAL A 77 -26.28 -13.21 16.89
N SER A 78 -25.61 -12.27 16.24
CA SER A 78 -25.07 -12.39 14.89
C SER A 78 -23.56 -12.24 14.91
N ASP A 79 -22.85 -13.35 15.03
CA ASP A 79 -21.39 -13.38 15.11
C ASP A 79 -20.75 -13.44 13.73
N LYS A 80 -19.63 -12.74 13.52
CA LYS A 80 -18.90 -12.71 12.25
C LYS A 80 -17.53 -13.34 12.38
N ASP A 81 -17.24 -14.34 11.56
CA ASP A 81 -15.88 -14.84 11.30
C ASP A 81 -15.35 -14.19 10.02
N PHE A 82 -14.16 -13.62 10.08
CA PHE A 82 -13.41 -13.17 8.91
C PHE A 82 -12.23 -14.13 8.69
N LEU A 83 -12.32 -14.90 7.61
CA LEU A 83 -11.34 -15.92 7.26
C LEU A 83 -10.52 -15.42 6.07
N THR A 84 -9.25 -15.10 6.31
CA THR A 84 -8.37 -14.51 5.30
C THR A 84 -7.24 -15.46 4.96
N LYS A 85 -7.01 -15.68 3.65
CA LYS A 85 -5.82 -16.31 3.11
C LYS A 85 -5.15 -15.37 2.12
N ARG A 86 -3.82 -15.27 2.21
CA ARG A 86 -3.03 -14.46 1.28
C ARG A 86 -1.74 -15.18 0.92
N TYR A 87 -1.48 -15.26 -0.36
CA TYR A 87 -0.22 -15.69 -0.93
C TYR A 87 0.45 -14.48 -1.56
N THR A 88 1.72 -14.28 -1.26
CA THR A 88 2.53 -13.24 -1.92
C THR A 88 3.81 -13.88 -2.43
N HIS A 89 3.98 -13.86 -3.74
CA HIS A 89 5.17 -14.33 -4.44
C HIS A 89 6.01 -13.11 -4.82
N GLN A 90 7.30 -13.16 -4.57
CA GLN A 90 8.23 -12.10 -4.90
C GLN A 90 9.46 -12.69 -5.55
N LEU A 91 9.85 -12.15 -6.68
CA LEU A 91 11.11 -12.44 -7.35
C LEU A 91 11.87 -11.12 -7.50
N GLN A 92 13.09 -11.08 -7.01
CA GLN A 92 13.98 -9.94 -7.22
C GLN A 92 15.28 -10.40 -7.84
N SER A 93 15.81 -9.57 -8.71
CA SER A 93 17.05 -9.79 -9.41
C SER A 93 17.85 -8.50 -9.53
N ASP A 94 19.04 -8.49 -8.96
CA ASP A 94 19.97 -7.37 -8.96
C ASP A 94 21.24 -7.82 -9.71
N TRP A 95 21.64 -7.08 -10.72
CA TRP A 95 22.78 -7.38 -11.59
C TRP A 95 23.70 -6.20 -11.66
N LYS A 96 24.96 -6.42 -11.31
CA LYS A 96 26.05 -5.49 -11.51
C LYS A 96 26.75 -5.86 -12.82
N LEU A 97 26.41 -5.16 -13.90
CA LEU A 97 26.94 -5.47 -15.23
C LEU A 97 28.40 -5.02 -15.36
N ASP A 98 28.70 -3.85 -14.83
CA ASP A 98 30.05 -3.33 -14.71
C ASP A 98 30.16 -2.37 -13.50
N ASN A 99 31.23 -1.53 -13.45
CA ASN A 99 31.42 -0.58 -12.35
C ASN A 99 30.50 0.65 -12.42
N ARG A 100 29.74 0.80 -13.51
CA ARG A 100 28.89 1.97 -13.78
C ARG A 100 27.43 1.62 -13.98
N LEU A 101 27.13 0.36 -14.21
CA LEU A 101 25.81 -0.07 -14.67
C LEU A 101 25.27 -1.19 -13.79
N ASP A 102 24.23 -0.87 -13.03
CA ASP A 102 23.44 -1.83 -12.24
C ASP A 102 22.03 -1.94 -12.80
N VAL A 103 21.51 -3.16 -12.87
CA VAL A 103 20.13 -3.45 -13.31
C VAL A 103 19.39 -4.11 -12.15
N HIS A 104 18.20 -3.62 -11.87
CA HIS A 104 17.31 -4.15 -10.84
C HIS A 104 15.98 -4.52 -11.48
N ALA A 105 15.50 -5.73 -11.22
CA ALA A 105 14.18 -6.18 -11.63
C ALA A 105 13.46 -6.81 -10.46
N ALA A 106 12.17 -6.51 -10.32
CA ALA A 106 11.31 -7.08 -9.30
C ALA A 106 9.96 -7.46 -9.92
N LEU A 107 9.45 -8.62 -9.52
CA LEU A 107 8.14 -9.12 -9.88
C LEU A 107 7.43 -9.58 -8.59
N SER A 108 6.20 -9.12 -8.40
CA SER A 108 5.36 -9.56 -7.29
C SER A 108 4.00 -10.01 -7.81
N TYR A 109 3.50 -11.10 -7.25
CA TYR A 109 2.13 -11.55 -7.42
C TYR A 109 1.49 -11.75 -6.07
N GLN A 110 0.28 -11.25 -5.89
CA GLN A 110 -0.50 -11.46 -4.68
C GLN A 110 -1.87 -12.06 -5.04
N ASP A 111 -2.27 -13.09 -4.30
CA ASP A 111 -3.65 -13.60 -4.25
C ASP A 111 -4.14 -13.45 -2.81
N TYR A 112 -5.14 -12.60 -2.62
CA TYR A 112 -5.81 -12.34 -1.35
C TYR A 112 -7.24 -12.77 -1.44
N LYS A 113 -7.67 -13.64 -0.51
CA LYS A 113 -9.05 -14.08 -0.40
C LYS A 113 -9.54 -13.94 1.03
N ARG A 114 -10.67 -13.27 1.21
CA ARG A 114 -11.35 -13.13 2.50
C ARG A 114 -12.78 -13.63 2.38
N ARG A 115 -13.15 -14.54 3.26
CA ARG A 115 -14.53 -14.99 3.44
C ARG A 115 -15.08 -14.38 4.71
N THR A 116 -16.18 -13.66 4.61
CA THR A 116 -17.03 -13.28 5.74
C THR A 116 -18.03 -14.42 5.98
N ARG A 117 -18.13 -14.90 7.20
CA ARG A 117 -19.13 -15.90 7.59
C ARG A 117 -19.88 -15.38 8.79
N THR A 118 -21.13 -15.01 8.58
CA THR A 118 -22.03 -14.57 9.63
C THR A 118 -22.85 -15.76 10.10
N THR A 119 -22.82 -16.01 11.39
CA THR A 119 -23.58 -17.09 12.06
C THR A 119 -24.54 -16.46 13.03
N GLU A 120 -25.82 -16.71 12.83
CA GLU A 120 -26.89 -16.43 13.78
C GLU A 120 -26.90 -17.50 14.85
N SER A 121 -27.11 -17.11 16.11
CA SER A 121 -27.19 -18.05 17.22
C SER A 121 -28.26 -17.60 18.19
N ASP A 122 -29.03 -18.57 18.68
CA ASP A 122 -29.90 -18.39 19.85
C ASP A 122 -29.17 -18.91 21.09
N LEU A 123 -28.78 -18.00 21.99
CA LEU A 123 -28.00 -18.32 23.18
C LEU A 123 -28.83 -19.09 24.23
N SER A 124 -30.17 -19.01 24.16
CA SER A 124 -31.06 -19.71 25.09
C SER A 124 -31.24 -21.18 24.72
N THR A 125 -31.30 -21.49 23.43
CA THR A 125 -31.47 -22.86 22.91
C THR A 125 -30.14 -23.50 22.50
N GLY A 126 -29.12 -22.68 22.20
CA GLY A 126 -27.84 -23.12 21.67
C GLY A 126 -27.87 -23.41 20.16
N GLU A 127 -29.00 -23.19 19.50
CA GLU A 127 -29.11 -23.35 18.04
C GLU A 127 -28.27 -22.34 17.28
N LYS A 128 -27.69 -22.81 16.15
CA LYS A 128 -26.85 -21.99 15.26
C LYS A 128 -27.17 -22.27 13.80
N TRP A 129 -27.23 -21.20 12.99
CA TRP A 129 -27.43 -21.30 11.54
C TRP A 129 -26.63 -20.20 10.81
N LEU A 130 -26.37 -20.41 9.55
CA LEU A 130 -25.74 -19.37 8.73
C LEU A 130 -26.77 -18.30 8.38
N SER A 131 -26.39 -17.02 8.54
CA SER A 131 -27.23 -15.90 8.14
C SER A 131 -27.45 -15.93 6.63
N SER A 132 -28.72 -15.75 6.23
CA SER A 132 -29.13 -15.61 4.83
C SER A 132 -29.20 -14.15 4.37
N ALA A 133 -28.90 -13.19 5.25
CA ALA A 133 -28.88 -11.78 4.90
C ALA A 133 -27.81 -11.51 3.82
N GLU A 134 -28.06 -10.52 2.99
CA GLU A 134 -27.14 -10.13 1.93
C GLU A 134 -25.73 -9.83 2.47
N ALA A 135 -24.70 -10.22 1.73
CA ALA A 135 -23.30 -10.11 2.08
C ALA A 135 -22.87 -10.80 3.40
N SER A 136 -23.75 -11.58 4.05
CA SER A 136 -23.43 -12.31 5.28
C SER A 136 -22.47 -13.46 5.07
N GLN A 137 -22.38 -13.99 3.84
CA GLN A 137 -21.51 -15.11 3.45
C GLN A 137 -20.56 -14.68 2.30
N ASP A 138 -20.20 -13.40 2.25
CA ASP A 138 -19.39 -12.83 1.16
C ASP A 138 -18.00 -13.46 1.06
N ILE A 139 -17.54 -13.62 -0.18
CA ILE A 139 -16.17 -13.99 -0.52
C ILE A 139 -15.60 -12.87 -1.39
N THR A 140 -14.66 -12.12 -0.83
CA THR A 140 -13.91 -11.09 -1.55
C THR A 140 -12.55 -11.62 -1.94
N GLN A 141 -12.17 -11.48 -3.19
CA GLN A 141 -10.84 -11.86 -3.71
C GLN A 141 -10.20 -10.71 -4.47
N TYR A 142 -8.90 -10.50 -4.23
CA TYR A 142 -8.06 -9.58 -4.99
C TYR A 142 -6.83 -10.31 -5.50
N LYS A 143 -6.53 -10.10 -6.78
CA LYS A 143 -5.28 -10.55 -7.41
C LYS A 143 -4.54 -9.33 -7.91
N ALA A 144 -3.24 -9.28 -7.68
CA ALA A 144 -2.41 -8.16 -8.12
C ALA A 144 -1.07 -8.64 -8.66
N TRP A 145 -0.61 -8.01 -9.75
CA TRP A 145 0.73 -8.12 -10.29
C TRP A 145 1.41 -6.76 -10.24
N ILE A 146 2.68 -6.77 -9.83
CA ILE A 146 3.56 -5.60 -9.92
C ILE A 146 4.88 -6.08 -10.53
N ALA A 147 5.26 -5.50 -11.66
CA ALA A 147 6.55 -5.71 -12.29
C ALA A 147 7.28 -4.38 -12.41
N ARG A 148 8.54 -4.32 -12.00
CA ARG A 148 9.38 -3.12 -12.07
C ARG A 148 10.76 -3.49 -12.56
N ALA A 149 11.31 -2.69 -13.47
CA ALA A 149 12.71 -2.75 -13.86
C ALA A 149 13.33 -1.37 -13.84
N THR A 150 14.54 -1.26 -13.34
CA THR A 150 15.32 -0.03 -13.29
C THR A 150 16.76 -0.28 -13.70
N VAL A 151 17.37 0.69 -14.33
CA VAL A 151 18.79 0.70 -14.68
C VAL A 151 19.44 1.88 -13.95
N ALA A 152 20.38 1.62 -13.05
CA ALA A 152 21.19 2.67 -12.45
C ALA A 152 22.49 2.83 -13.25
N TRP A 153 22.66 3.97 -13.90
CA TRP A 153 23.81 4.24 -14.76
C TRP A 153 24.59 5.44 -14.26
N ASN A 154 25.80 5.17 -13.78
CA ASN A 154 26.77 6.17 -13.35
C ASN A 154 27.58 6.64 -14.56
N ILE A 155 27.12 7.68 -15.23
CA ILE A 155 27.72 8.21 -16.48
C ILE A 155 29.07 8.90 -16.16
N ALA A 156 29.10 9.69 -15.07
CA ALA A 156 30.26 10.37 -14.56
C ALA A 156 30.25 10.40 -13.03
N PRO A 157 31.36 10.71 -12.35
CA PRO A 157 31.36 10.80 -10.87
C PRO A 157 30.32 11.77 -10.30
N GLU A 158 30.00 12.82 -11.07
CA GLU A 158 29.06 13.86 -10.67
C GLU A 158 27.65 13.64 -11.24
N PHE A 159 27.46 12.66 -12.16
CA PHE A 159 26.21 12.49 -12.86
C PHE A 159 25.81 11.03 -13.03
N SER A 160 24.65 10.69 -12.53
CA SER A 160 24.00 9.40 -12.73
C SER A 160 22.54 9.55 -13.16
N VAL A 161 22.02 8.55 -13.88
CA VAL A 161 20.63 8.47 -14.31
C VAL A 161 20.04 7.12 -13.95
N GLN A 162 18.74 7.09 -13.70
CA GLN A 162 18.01 5.90 -13.37
C GLN A 162 16.67 5.87 -14.13
N PRO A 163 16.66 5.44 -15.41
CA PRO A 163 15.42 5.11 -16.10
C PRO A 163 14.79 3.85 -15.51
N GLY A 164 13.47 3.76 -15.63
CA GLY A 164 12.75 2.55 -15.23
C GLY A 164 11.35 2.49 -15.81
N VAL A 165 10.79 1.29 -15.70
CA VAL A 165 9.43 0.95 -16.11
C VAL A 165 8.75 0.20 -14.98
N GLU A 166 7.46 0.44 -14.81
CA GLU A 166 6.61 -0.25 -13.84
C GLU A 166 5.27 -0.58 -14.48
N TYR A 167 4.85 -1.83 -14.29
CA TYR A 167 3.52 -2.30 -14.64
C TYR A 167 2.81 -2.77 -13.38
N GLN A 168 1.59 -2.33 -13.18
CA GLN A 168 0.70 -2.78 -12.12
C GLN A 168 -0.60 -3.27 -12.75
N TRP A 169 -1.16 -4.33 -12.19
CA TRP A 169 -2.45 -4.86 -12.57
C TRP A 169 -3.14 -5.41 -11.32
N THR A 170 -4.40 -5.05 -11.15
CA THR A 170 -5.23 -5.51 -10.04
C THR A 170 -6.59 -5.95 -10.57
N GLN A 171 -7.08 -7.07 -10.06
CA GLN A 171 -8.43 -7.58 -10.29
C GLN A 171 -9.10 -7.79 -8.94
N GLY A 172 -10.38 -7.45 -8.84
CA GLY A 172 -11.21 -7.70 -7.66
C GLY A 172 -12.49 -8.43 -8.01
N GLU A 173 -13.01 -9.20 -7.06
CA GLU A 173 -14.34 -9.82 -7.10
C GLU A 173 -14.89 -9.97 -5.68
N GLY A 174 -16.18 -9.94 -5.52
CA GLY A 174 -16.86 -10.12 -4.22
C GLY A 174 -18.25 -9.52 -4.22
N GLY A 175 -19.05 -9.82 -3.22
CA GLY A 175 -20.43 -9.36 -3.12
C GLY A 175 -20.62 -7.84 -2.94
N ARG A 176 -19.50 -7.11 -2.80
CA ARG A 176 -19.49 -5.64 -2.73
C ARG A 176 -18.70 -4.99 -3.85
N ILE A 177 -18.46 -5.72 -4.93
CA ILE A 177 -17.74 -5.24 -6.11
C ILE A 177 -18.58 -5.62 -7.31
N ASP A 178 -18.92 -4.65 -8.13
CA ASP A 178 -19.69 -4.89 -9.33
C ASP A 178 -18.86 -5.65 -10.37
N GLY A 179 -19.29 -6.86 -10.70
CA GLY A 179 -18.60 -7.75 -11.62
C GLY A 179 -17.22 -8.24 -11.17
N THR A 180 -16.29 -8.30 -12.09
CA THR A 180 -14.87 -8.65 -11.88
C THR A 180 -13.95 -7.63 -12.54
N PRO A 181 -13.97 -6.38 -12.05
CA PRO A 181 -13.22 -5.30 -12.66
C PRO A 181 -11.70 -5.52 -12.56
N LYS A 182 -11.00 -4.91 -13.52
CA LYS A 182 -9.55 -4.91 -13.62
C LYS A 182 -9.08 -3.48 -13.79
N VAL A 183 -7.98 -3.15 -13.14
CA VAL A 183 -7.30 -1.85 -13.30
C VAL A 183 -5.84 -2.13 -13.60
N SER A 184 -5.29 -1.44 -14.59
CA SER A 184 -3.90 -1.60 -15.00
C SER A 184 -3.21 -0.27 -15.26
N ASP A 185 -1.95 -0.17 -14.84
CA ASP A 185 -1.09 0.98 -15.04
C ASP A 185 0.24 0.55 -15.64
N LEU A 186 0.65 1.19 -16.74
CA LEU A 186 2.00 1.11 -17.27
C LEU A 186 2.64 2.50 -17.17
N ALA A 187 3.71 2.58 -16.40
CA ALA A 187 4.42 3.83 -16.19
C ALA A 187 5.90 3.73 -16.57
N PHE A 188 6.42 4.81 -17.12
CA PHE A 188 7.85 5.03 -17.30
C PHE A 188 8.31 6.14 -16.36
N PHE A 189 9.53 6.03 -15.87
CA PHE A 189 10.11 7.05 -15.02
C PHE A 189 11.60 7.23 -15.30
N LEU A 190 12.06 8.43 -15.06
CA LEU A 190 13.47 8.79 -15.14
C LEU A 190 13.80 9.64 -13.93
N SER A 191 14.85 9.28 -13.22
CA SER A 191 15.49 10.15 -12.23
C SER A 191 16.96 10.33 -12.56
N ALA A 192 17.51 11.46 -12.15
CA ALA A 192 18.93 11.74 -12.28
C ALA A 192 19.50 12.27 -10.95
N GLU A 193 20.76 12.04 -10.70
CA GLU A 193 21.51 12.73 -9.65
C GLU A 193 22.63 13.51 -10.31
N TYR A 194 22.70 14.81 -10.01
CA TYR A 194 23.73 15.71 -10.53
C TYR A 194 24.38 16.49 -9.39
N LYS A 195 25.67 16.36 -9.26
CA LYS A 195 26.50 17.01 -8.23
C LYS A 195 27.55 17.92 -8.89
N PRO A 196 27.14 19.08 -9.44
CA PRO A 196 28.08 19.97 -10.14
C PRO A 196 29.16 20.52 -9.24
N TRP A 197 28.91 20.64 -7.95
CA TRP A 197 29.81 21.11 -6.93
C TRP A 197 29.63 20.31 -5.64
N GLU A 198 30.64 20.27 -4.81
CA GLU A 198 30.62 19.57 -3.51
C GLU A 198 29.49 20.06 -2.58
N TRP A 199 29.09 21.32 -2.73
CA TRP A 199 28.05 21.93 -1.91
C TRP A 199 26.64 21.77 -2.47
N LEU A 200 26.45 21.30 -3.73
CA LEU A 200 25.15 21.18 -4.39
C LEU A 200 24.92 19.77 -4.91
N SER A 201 23.80 19.17 -4.53
CA SER A 201 23.28 17.94 -5.13
C SER A 201 21.85 18.16 -5.58
N LEU A 202 21.55 17.85 -6.84
CA LEU A 202 20.24 17.96 -7.47
C LEU A 202 19.75 16.56 -7.86
N ARG A 203 18.49 16.25 -7.59
CA ARG A 203 17.84 15.01 -7.99
C ARG A 203 16.48 15.32 -8.65
N PRO A 204 16.47 15.67 -9.95
CA PRO A 204 15.24 15.76 -10.72
C PRO A 204 14.71 14.36 -11.03
N GLY A 205 13.39 14.27 -11.15
CA GLY A 205 12.68 13.04 -11.56
C GLY A 205 11.40 13.38 -12.29
N VAL A 206 10.99 12.49 -13.17
CA VAL A 206 9.71 12.55 -13.87
C VAL A 206 9.15 11.15 -14.03
N ARG A 207 7.85 11.01 -13.90
CA ARG A 207 7.09 9.79 -14.18
C ARG A 207 5.96 10.12 -15.13
N THR A 208 5.64 9.21 -16.04
CA THR A 208 4.50 9.29 -16.96
C THR A 208 3.78 7.95 -16.99
N PHE A 209 2.45 7.98 -17.16
CA PHE A 209 1.62 6.81 -17.40
C PHE A 209 1.28 6.74 -18.89
N ILE A 210 1.35 5.55 -19.49
CA ILE A 210 0.96 5.31 -20.89
C ILE A 210 -0.38 4.59 -20.95
N VAL A 211 -0.63 3.71 -19.99
CA VAL A 211 -1.90 3.01 -19.84
C VAL A 211 -2.40 3.28 -18.43
N ALA A 212 -3.62 3.77 -18.34
CA ALA A 212 -4.35 3.95 -17.09
C ALA A 212 -5.85 3.84 -17.40
N ASP A 213 -6.59 3.19 -16.54
CA ASP A 213 -8.05 3.06 -16.65
C ASP A 213 -8.78 4.29 -16.05
N TYR A 214 -8.09 5.42 -15.95
CA TYR A 214 -8.55 6.69 -15.37
C TYR A 214 -7.73 7.86 -15.94
N ASP A 215 -8.23 9.10 -15.77
CA ASP A 215 -7.48 10.30 -16.16
C ASP A 215 -6.22 10.47 -15.30
N ALA A 216 -5.05 10.30 -15.91
CA ALA A 216 -3.74 10.48 -15.29
C ALA A 216 -3.00 11.69 -15.86
N PRO A 217 -2.21 12.44 -15.05
CA PRO A 217 -1.38 13.52 -15.56
C PRO A 217 -0.29 12.97 -16.51
N ILE A 218 -0.04 13.68 -17.59
CA ILE A 218 0.96 13.31 -18.61
C ILE A 218 2.36 13.23 -18.00
N ALA A 219 2.66 14.09 -17.02
CA ALA A 219 3.96 14.12 -16.35
C ALA A 219 3.82 14.41 -14.86
N ILE A 220 4.55 13.67 -14.05
CA ILE A 220 4.62 13.76 -12.59
C ILE A 220 6.05 14.13 -12.23
N PRO A 221 6.39 15.45 -12.18
CA PRO A 221 7.74 15.90 -11.89
C PRO A 221 8.05 15.88 -10.39
N SER A 222 9.33 15.75 -10.09
CA SER A 222 9.89 15.93 -8.75
C SER A 222 11.29 16.50 -8.82
N VAL A 223 11.70 17.21 -7.78
CA VAL A 223 13.09 17.64 -7.63
C VAL A 223 13.45 17.66 -6.14
N LEU A 224 14.58 17.05 -5.81
CA LEU A 224 15.22 17.19 -4.51
C LEU A 224 16.53 17.96 -4.68
N THR A 225 16.74 18.94 -3.80
CA THR A 225 17.98 19.73 -3.80
C THR A 225 18.58 19.69 -2.40
N LYS A 226 19.87 19.44 -2.32
CA LYS A 226 20.66 19.55 -1.10
C LYS A 226 21.76 20.57 -1.29
N PHE A 227 21.82 21.54 -0.36
CA PHE A 227 22.88 22.51 -0.24
C PHE A 227 23.67 22.24 1.04
N LYS A 228 24.96 22.03 0.94
CA LYS A 228 25.89 22.08 2.09
C LYS A 228 26.26 23.54 2.31
N LEU A 229 25.54 24.26 3.16
CA LEU A 229 25.74 25.69 3.41
C LEU A 229 27.06 25.95 4.16
N THR A 230 27.39 25.04 5.10
CA THR A 230 28.67 25.04 5.83
C THR A 230 29.09 23.59 6.12
N LYS A 231 30.25 23.40 6.75
CA LYS A 231 30.68 22.08 7.24
C LYS A 231 29.70 21.46 8.26
N HIS A 232 28.87 22.30 8.88
CA HIS A 232 27.94 21.87 9.93
C HIS A 232 26.47 22.04 9.57
N MET A 233 26.14 22.66 8.45
CA MET A 233 24.76 22.99 8.10
C MET A 233 24.39 22.54 6.69
N ASP A 234 23.38 21.73 6.59
CA ASP A 234 22.76 21.28 5.34
C ASP A 234 21.35 21.85 5.21
N LEU A 235 21.02 22.45 4.05
CA LEU A 235 19.67 22.81 3.64
C LEU A 235 19.18 21.79 2.61
N ARG A 236 17.96 21.27 2.78
CA ARG A 236 17.28 20.44 1.78
C ARG A 236 15.97 21.07 1.40
N LEU A 237 15.71 21.12 0.10
CA LEU A 237 14.45 21.56 -0.48
C LEU A 237 13.96 20.47 -1.40
N SER A 238 12.67 20.16 -1.36
CA SER A 238 12.04 19.24 -2.28
C SER A 238 10.72 19.78 -2.78
N TYR A 239 10.47 19.52 -4.03
CA TYR A 239 9.17 19.62 -4.66
C TYR A 239 8.81 18.28 -5.26
N ALA A 240 7.58 17.82 -5.04
CA ALA A 240 7.04 16.63 -5.68
C ALA A 240 5.59 16.89 -6.10
N TYR A 241 5.30 16.61 -7.36
CA TYR A 241 3.94 16.45 -7.80
C TYR A 241 3.45 15.09 -7.35
N GLY A 242 2.54 15.07 -6.38
CA GLY A 242 1.93 13.86 -5.86
C GLY A 242 0.79 13.41 -6.76
N PHE A 243 0.61 12.10 -6.86
CA PHE A 243 -0.40 11.47 -7.67
C PHE A 243 -0.90 10.21 -6.96
N ARG A 244 -2.23 10.02 -6.96
CA ARG A 244 -2.87 8.79 -6.48
C ARG A 244 -3.98 8.40 -7.45
N SER A 245 -3.87 7.19 -8.00
CA SER A 245 -4.95 6.58 -8.77
C SER A 245 -6.16 6.28 -7.92
N PRO A 246 -7.38 6.30 -8.48
CA PRO A 246 -8.54 5.69 -7.85
C PRO A 246 -8.28 4.21 -7.57
N THR A 247 -8.73 3.72 -6.44
CA THR A 247 -8.67 2.29 -6.12
C THR A 247 -9.79 1.56 -6.84
N LEU A 248 -9.61 0.25 -7.06
CA LEU A 248 -10.64 -0.61 -7.63
C LEU A 248 -11.96 -0.52 -6.84
N GLN A 249 -11.88 -0.36 -5.51
CA GLN A 249 -13.06 -0.19 -4.67
C GLN A 249 -13.74 1.17 -4.90
N GLU A 250 -13.00 2.26 -5.04
CA GLU A 250 -13.58 3.58 -5.33
C GLU A 250 -14.27 3.63 -6.69
N LEU A 251 -13.79 2.84 -7.66
CA LEU A 251 -14.37 2.77 -9.00
C LEU A 251 -15.59 1.84 -9.09
N TYR A 252 -15.57 0.68 -8.39
CA TYR A 252 -16.50 -0.43 -8.66
C TYR A 252 -17.14 -1.00 -7.38
N PHE A 253 -17.15 -0.25 -6.28
CA PHE A 253 -17.88 -0.66 -5.09
C PHE A 253 -19.37 -0.68 -5.36
N SER A 254 -20.10 -1.66 -4.81
CA SER A 254 -21.56 -1.71 -4.87
C SER A 254 -22.05 -2.37 -3.59
N PHE A 255 -22.85 -1.64 -2.83
CA PHE A 255 -23.41 -2.16 -1.58
C PHE A 255 -24.74 -1.50 -1.24
N HIS A 256 -25.78 -2.29 -1.34
CA HIS A 256 -27.16 -1.86 -1.15
C HIS A 256 -27.82 -2.73 -0.08
N ASN A 257 -28.41 -2.12 0.94
CA ASN A 257 -29.27 -2.74 1.93
C ASN A 257 -30.16 -1.67 2.56
N ASP A 258 -31.01 -2.05 3.53
CA ASP A 258 -31.97 -1.12 4.16
C ASP A 258 -31.35 0.14 4.77
N ASN A 259 -30.04 0.12 5.07
CA ASN A 259 -29.33 1.22 5.75
C ASN A 259 -28.21 1.86 4.91
N HIS A 260 -27.84 1.24 3.80
CA HIS A 260 -26.71 1.68 2.99
C HIS A 260 -27.04 1.55 1.50
N ASP A 261 -26.82 2.63 0.79
CA ASP A 261 -26.95 2.72 -0.66
C ASP A 261 -25.69 3.41 -1.17
N ILE A 262 -24.69 2.60 -1.58
CA ILE A 262 -23.34 3.08 -1.88
C ILE A 262 -22.84 2.43 -3.16
N ASP A 263 -22.47 3.26 -4.15
CA ASP A 263 -21.79 2.83 -5.36
C ASP A 263 -20.42 3.48 -5.52
N GLY A 264 -19.53 2.77 -6.21
CA GLY A 264 -18.32 3.30 -6.78
C GLY A 264 -18.62 4.28 -7.92
N ASN A 265 -17.60 4.96 -8.39
CA ASN A 265 -17.72 5.89 -9.51
C ASN A 265 -16.62 5.64 -10.54
N PRO A 266 -16.96 5.01 -11.70
CA PRO A 266 -15.99 4.75 -12.76
C PRO A 266 -15.41 6.01 -13.42
N ASP A 267 -16.07 7.17 -13.27
CA ASP A 267 -15.67 8.45 -13.87
C ASP A 267 -14.69 9.24 -12.99
N LEU A 268 -14.18 8.64 -11.91
CA LEU A 268 -13.23 9.30 -11.02
C LEU A 268 -11.93 9.64 -11.74
N LYS A 269 -11.45 10.84 -11.49
CA LYS A 269 -10.11 11.30 -11.85
C LYS A 269 -9.12 10.93 -10.74
N ALA A 270 -7.84 10.85 -11.09
CA ALA A 270 -6.79 10.69 -10.10
C ALA A 270 -6.69 11.93 -9.18
N GLU A 271 -6.37 11.70 -7.92
CA GLU A 271 -5.97 12.78 -7.01
C GLU A 271 -4.55 13.24 -7.33
N TYR A 272 -4.28 14.51 -7.17
CA TYR A 272 -2.92 15.03 -7.26
C TYR A 272 -2.67 16.14 -6.24
N SER A 273 -1.39 16.40 -6.00
CA SER A 273 -0.98 17.38 -5.02
C SER A 273 0.35 18.04 -5.38
N HIS A 274 0.53 19.27 -4.96
CA HIS A 274 1.81 19.95 -4.95
C HIS A 274 2.38 19.87 -3.55
N ASN A 275 3.51 19.17 -3.39
CA ASN A 275 4.15 18.97 -2.11
C ASN A 275 5.50 19.71 -2.11
N ILE A 276 5.68 20.65 -1.18
CA ILE A 276 6.92 21.37 -0.97
C ILE A 276 7.40 21.06 0.45
N THR A 277 8.66 20.65 0.58
CA THR A 277 9.28 20.40 1.88
C THR A 277 10.63 21.10 1.96
N GLY A 278 10.88 21.75 3.08
CA GLY A 278 12.18 22.35 3.39
C GLY A 278 12.70 21.84 4.74
N SER A 279 14.01 21.62 4.85
CA SER A 279 14.62 21.30 6.13
C SER A 279 16.05 21.85 6.23
N VAL A 280 16.39 22.33 7.43
CA VAL A 280 17.74 22.74 7.81
C VAL A 280 18.25 21.81 8.89
N ALA A 281 19.33 21.13 8.63
CA ALA A 281 20.01 20.27 9.61
C ALA A 281 21.31 20.95 10.05
N TYR A 282 21.49 21.13 11.36
CA TYR A 282 22.66 21.72 11.96
C TYR A 282 23.34 20.74 12.92
N ARG A 283 24.61 20.43 12.68
CA ARG A 283 25.45 19.59 13.53
C ARG A 283 26.05 20.46 14.64
N VAL A 284 25.37 20.41 15.81
CA VAL A 284 25.72 21.24 16.99
C VAL A 284 27.02 20.78 17.63
N LEU A 285 27.17 19.46 17.79
CA LEU A 285 28.35 18.82 18.36
C LEU A 285 28.75 17.62 17.53
N HIS A 286 30.03 17.50 17.28
CA HIS A 286 30.62 16.37 16.59
C HIS A 286 31.95 16.04 17.22
N SER A 287 31.95 15.20 18.24
CA SER A 287 33.16 14.69 18.90
C SER A 287 33.16 13.17 18.86
N GLU A 288 34.25 12.52 19.22
CA GLU A 288 34.36 11.06 19.26
C GLU A 288 33.29 10.39 20.15
N LYS A 289 32.75 11.10 21.15
CA LYS A 289 31.83 10.55 22.14
C LYS A 289 30.39 11.07 21.99
N ILE A 290 30.17 12.23 21.37
CA ILE A 290 28.87 12.88 21.31
C ILE A 290 28.63 13.42 19.90
N HIS A 291 27.53 13.00 19.29
CA HIS A 291 27.02 13.54 18.04
C HIS A 291 25.64 14.13 18.30
N LEU A 292 25.51 15.45 18.16
CA LEU A 292 24.24 16.16 18.28
C LEU A 292 23.91 16.87 16.97
N THR A 293 22.79 16.50 16.35
CA THR A 293 22.26 17.15 15.15
C THR A 293 20.86 17.63 15.46
N THR A 294 20.59 18.90 15.17
CA THR A 294 19.24 19.47 15.23
C THR A 294 18.72 19.65 13.81
N THR A 295 17.46 19.29 13.58
CA THR A 295 16.80 19.48 12.27
C THR A 295 15.49 20.23 12.48
N LEU A 296 15.35 21.34 11.73
CA LEU A 296 14.08 22.07 11.60
C LEU A 296 13.51 21.77 10.21
N SER A 297 12.26 21.36 10.15
CA SER A 297 11.59 21.03 8.90
C SER A 297 10.22 21.73 8.81
N GLY A 298 9.84 22.11 7.60
CA GLY A 298 8.52 22.64 7.26
C GLY A 298 8.04 22.03 5.97
N PHE A 299 6.73 21.99 5.79
CA PHE A 299 6.11 21.49 4.55
C PHE A 299 4.87 22.30 4.20
N TYR A 300 4.52 22.26 2.91
CA TYR A 300 3.27 22.78 2.36
C TYR A 300 2.74 21.77 1.35
N ASN A 301 1.46 21.40 1.49
CA ASN A 301 0.77 20.47 0.59
C ASN A 301 -0.52 21.13 0.09
N ASP A 302 -0.71 21.12 -1.23
CA ASP A 302 -1.94 21.56 -1.90
C ASP A 302 -2.52 20.36 -2.65
N PHE A 303 -3.70 19.88 -2.22
CA PHE A 303 -4.39 18.72 -2.81
C PHE A 303 -5.49 19.17 -3.75
N ARG A 304 -5.67 18.43 -4.85
CA ARG A 304 -6.72 18.65 -5.83
C ARG A 304 -7.36 17.33 -6.25
N ASP A 305 -8.61 17.42 -6.70
CA ASP A 305 -9.42 16.26 -7.12
C ASP A 305 -9.41 15.14 -6.07
N LYS A 306 -9.44 15.51 -4.79
CA LYS A 306 -9.41 14.54 -3.69
C LYS A 306 -10.62 13.62 -3.75
N ILE A 307 -10.40 12.31 -3.81
CA ILE A 307 -11.48 11.32 -3.84
C ILE A 307 -12.06 11.16 -2.43
N SER A 308 -13.36 11.32 -2.31
CA SER A 308 -14.07 11.18 -1.04
C SER A 308 -15.45 10.58 -1.27
N LEU A 309 -15.89 9.74 -0.33
CA LEU A 309 -17.26 9.27 -0.28
C LEU A 309 -18.14 10.39 0.26
N ALA A 310 -19.21 10.72 -0.45
CA ALA A 310 -20.18 11.72 -0.02
C ALA A 310 -21.58 11.33 -0.47
N GLN A 311 -22.59 11.88 0.21
CA GLN A 311 -23.98 11.71 -0.17
C GLN A 311 -24.24 12.44 -1.49
N ASN A 312 -24.99 11.79 -2.38
CA ASN A 312 -25.47 12.40 -3.60
C ASN A 312 -26.46 13.54 -3.28
N VAL A 313 -26.32 14.67 -3.97
CA VAL A 313 -27.17 15.86 -3.72
C VAL A 313 -28.61 15.64 -4.19
N ASP A 314 -28.79 14.89 -5.27
CA ASP A 314 -30.07 14.68 -5.95
C ASP A 314 -30.83 13.44 -5.46
N ILE A 315 -30.13 12.47 -4.85
CA ILE A 315 -30.71 11.20 -4.41
C ILE A 315 -30.50 11.03 -2.89
N PRO A 316 -31.55 11.19 -2.07
CA PRO A 316 -31.45 11.02 -0.62
C PRO A 316 -30.98 9.61 -0.24
N ASN A 317 -30.07 9.54 0.77
CA ASN A 317 -29.47 8.30 1.30
C ASN A 317 -28.56 7.51 0.35
N TYR A 318 -28.34 8.01 -0.88
CA TYR A 318 -27.40 7.43 -1.82
C TYR A 318 -26.02 8.10 -1.68
N ASN A 319 -24.99 7.30 -1.57
CA ASN A 319 -23.60 7.75 -1.45
C ASN A 319 -22.77 7.24 -2.63
N THR A 320 -21.87 8.07 -3.12
CA THR A 320 -20.89 7.65 -4.12
C THR A 320 -19.58 8.43 -3.95
N TYR A 321 -18.56 8.01 -4.67
CA TYR A 321 -17.26 8.68 -4.63
C TYR A 321 -17.21 9.84 -5.62
N TYR A 322 -16.67 10.96 -5.18
CA TYR A 322 -16.49 12.17 -5.97
C TYR A 322 -15.05 12.67 -5.87
N ASN A 323 -14.59 13.33 -6.94
CA ASN A 323 -13.44 14.21 -6.84
C ASN A 323 -13.90 15.55 -6.24
N ILE A 324 -13.39 15.87 -5.07
CA ILE A 324 -13.69 17.13 -4.37
C ILE A 324 -12.57 18.12 -4.69
N ASP A 325 -12.90 19.18 -5.43
CA ASP A 325 -12.08 20.36 -5.53
C ASP A 325 -12.23 21.17 -4.22
N ARG A 326 -11.14 21.79 -3.78
CA ARG A 326 -10.98 22.55 -2.52
C ARG A 326 -12.24 22.91 -1.78
#